data_9f78bf2eea14b8d2abd1ce6ba667d40c
#
_entry.id   9f78bf2eea14b8d2abd1ce6ba667d40c
#
_cell.length_a   1.000
_cell.length_b   1.000
_cell.length_c   1.000
_cell.angle_alpha   90.00
_cell.angle_beta   90.00
_cell.angle_gamma   90.00
#
_symmetry.space_group_name_H-M   'P 1'
#
loop_
_entity.id
_entity.type
_entity.pdbx_description
1 polymer ?
#
loop_
_entity_poly.entity_id
_entity_poly.type
_entity_poly.pdbx_seq_one_letter_code
_entity_poly.pdbx_strand_id
1 'polypeptide(L)'
;MCSKALFLRKKSTGLNSIEELAYSLASRISGLKVITLPEHGNTWKGIIRNIRFAQKHQGDINHIFSPEIAYISLFLKGNVILTWHDTGTLLQSSSFLKRFIRKWFWLILPNHFAKHITCISQYTANEIKQITPRVKNKISIVYNPYNEVIHFHPKEFRKENPHILQSILHYS
;
A
#
# COMPACT_ATOMS: atom_id res chain seq x y z
N MET A 1 3.35 7.99 26.05
CA MET A 1 4.05 7.51 24.83
C MET A 1 3.08 7.54 23.66
N CYS A 2 3.49 8.06 22.50
CA CYS A 2 2.67 8.06 21.28
C CYS A 2 2.52 6.64 20.75
N SER A 3 1.30 6.14 20.65
CA SER A 3 1.00 4.79 20.14
C SER A 3 1.00 4.80 18.60
N LYS A 4 1.65 3.82 17.98
CA LYS A 4 1.80 3.71 16.53
C LYS A 4 1.25 2.37 16.05
N ALA A 5 0.35 2.41 15.06
CA ALA A 5 -0.26 1.24 14.46
C ALA A 5 0.03 1.20 12.95
N LEU A 6 0.48 0.06 12.43
CA LEU A 6 0.65 -0.18 11.00
C LEU A 6 -0.35 -1.26 10.57
N PHE A 7 -1.28 -0.89 9.70
CA PHE A 7 -2.33 -1.78 9.23
C PHE A 7 -1.95 -2.47 7.93
N LEU A 8 -2.08 -3.79 7.93
CA LEU A 8 -1.93 -4.66 6.77
C LEU A 8 -3.25 -5.32 6.41
N ARG A 9 -3.41 -5.63 5.13
CA ARG A 9 -4.49 -6.50 4.65
C ARG A 9 -4.39 -7.89 5.26
N LYS A 10 -5.50 -8.65 5.22
CA LYS A 10 -5.49 -10.08 5.51
C LYS A 10 -4.51 -10.78 4.57
N LYS A 11 -3.65 -11.62 5.11
CA LYS A 11 -2.63 -12.35 4.34
C LYS A 11 -3.27 -13.24 3.28
N SER A 12 -2.76 -13.18 2.06
CA SER A 12 -3.11 -14.07 0.95
C SER A 12 -1.98 -15.07 0.72
N THR A 13 -2.30 -16.29 0.31
CA THR A 13 -1.30 -17.28 -0.07
C THR A 13 -0.45 -16.77 -1.25
N GLY A 14 0.87 -16.76 -1.11
CA GLY A 14 1.83 -16.47 -2.20
C GLY A 14 2.28 -15.02 -2.39
N LEU A 15 1.74 -14.03 -1.65
CA LEU A 15 2.14 -12.62 -1.77
C LEU A 15 2.62 -12.09 -0.42
N ASN A 16 3.93 -12.05 -0.19
CA ASN A 16 4.52 -11.70 1.10
C ASN A 16 5.35 -10.39 1.09
N SER A 17 5.64 -9.78 -0.07
CA SER A 17 6.58 -8.66 -0.17
C SER A 17 6.17 -7.42 0.63
N ILE A 18 4.88 -7.08 0.65
CA ILE A 18 4.35 -5.93 1.42
C ILE A 18 4.42 -6.25 2.92
N GLU A 19 4.06 -7.46 3.30
CA GLU A 19 4.09 -7.93 4.67
C GLU A 19 5.52 -7.97 5.22
N GLU A 20 6.49 -8.50 4.46
CA GLU A 20 7.91 -8.52 4.83
C GLU A 20 8.46 -7.10 5.02
N LEU A 21 8.15 -6.20 4.10
CA LEU A 21 8.54 -4.80 4.20
C LEU A 21 7.94 -4.13 5.45
N ALA A 22 6.69 -4.41 5.77
CA ALA A 22 6.03 -3.87 6.95
C ALA A 22 6.66 -4.38 8.25
N TYR A 23 7.01 -5.66 8.34
CA TYR A 23 7.71 -6.22 9.49
C TYR A 23 9.14 -5.69 9.62
N SER A 24 9.86 -5.54 8.50
CA SER A 24 11.18 -4.89 8.47
C SER A 24 11.10 -3.44 8.96
N LEU A 25 10.09 -2.69 8.57
CA LEU A 25 9.86 -1.34 9.07
C LEU A 25 9.56 -1.34 10.57
N ALA A 26 8.71 -2.25 11.03
CA ALA A 26 8.33 -2.35 12.43
C ALA A 26 9.50 -2.72 13.34
N SER A 27 10.44 -3.53 12.88
CA SER A 27 11.65 -3.87 13.64
C SER A 27 12.58 -2.67 13.87
N ARG A 28 12.50 -1.64 13.02
CA ARG A 28 13.34 -0.43 13.07
C ARG A 28 12.68 0.74 13.80
N ILE A 29 11.37 0.70 14.02
CA ILE A 29 10.61 1.80 14.65
C ILE A 29 10.08 1.36 16.00
N SER A 30 10.65 1.90 17.06
CA SER A 30 10.22 1.59 18.44
C SER A 30 8.73 1.90 18.64
N GLY A 31 8.01 0.92 19.21
CA GLY A 31 6.59 1.04 19.55
C GLY A 31 5.62 0.96 18.37
N LEU A 32 6.08 0.63 17.15
CA LEU A 32 5.22 0.37 16.00
C LEU A 32 4.62 -1.04 16.09
N LYS A 33 3.29 -1.13 16.16
CA LYS A 33 2.56 -2.39 16.18
C LYS A 33 2.03 -2.72 14.78
N VAL A 34 2.40 -3.89 14.24
CA VAL A 34 1.82 -4.40 12.99
C VAL A 34 0.49 -5.08 13.29
N ILE A 35 -0.55 -4.68 12.58
CA ILE A 35 -1.93 -5.12 12.79
C ILE A 35 -2.49 -5.61 11.46
N THR A 36 -2.68 -6.93 11.36
CA THR A 36 -3.28 -7.55 10.18
C THR A 36 -4.81 -7.58 10.33
N LEU A 37 -5.51 -7.09 9.31
CA LEU A 37 -6.98 -7.09 9.31
C LEU A 37 -7.54 -8.51 9.17
N PRO A 38 -8.68 -8.81 9.81
CA PRO A 38 -9.25 -10.16 9.84
C PRO A 38 -9.88 -10.61 8.52
N GLU A 39 -10.31 -9.66 7.66
CA GLU A 39 -11.07 -9.95 6.45
C GLU A 39 -10.41 -9.37 5.19
N HIS A 40 -10.65 -9.97 4.02
CA HIS A 40 -10.15 -9.45 2.74
C HIS A 40 -10.85 -8.19 2.24
N GLY A 41 -11.97 -7.77 2.86
CA GLY A 41 -12.72 -6.57 2.46
C GLY A 41 -13.51 -6.71 1.16
N ASN A 42 -13.74 -7.94 0.67
CA ASN A 42 -14.48 -8.19 -0.57
C ASN A 42 -16.00 -8.13 -0.40
N THR A 43 -16.48 -8.15 0.83
CA THR A 43 -17.91 -8.11 1.20
C THR A 43 -18.17 -6.96 2.16
N TRP A 44 -19.41 -6.44 2.15
CA TRP A 44 -19.82 -5.39 3.08
C TRP A 44 -19.64 -5.79 4.55
N LYS A 45 -19.95 -7.05 4.87
CA LYS A 45 -19.73 -7.59 6.23
C LYS A 45 -18.26 -7.59 6.59
N GLY A 46 -17.38 -7.98 5.66
CA GLY A 46 -15.93 -7.96 5.86
C GLY A 46 -15.38 -6.54 6.01
N ILE A 47 -15.85 -5.58 5.20
CA ILE A 47 -15.49 -4.17 5.31
C ILE A 47 -15.85 -3.62 6.70
N ILE A 48 -17.09 -3.85 7.16
CA ILE A 48 -17.55 -3.40 8.48
C ILE A 48 -16.74 -4.04 9.62
N ARG A 49 -16.44 -5.35 9.51
CA ARG A 49 -15.58 -6.02 10.50
C ARG A 49 -14.19 -5.43 10.55
N ASN A 50 -13.58 -5.17 9.39
CA ASN A 50 -12.26 -4.54 9.29
C ASN A 50 -12.26 -3.14 9.90
N ILE A 51 -13.28 -2.32 9.63
CA ILE A 51 -13.40 -0.97 10.20
C ILE A 51 -13.48 -1.04 11.73
N ARG A 52 -14.36 -1.86 12.27
CA ARG A 52 -14.52 -2.02 13.73
C ARG A 52 -13.25 -2.55 14.39
N PHE A 53 -12.59 -3.51 13.72
CA PHE A 53 -11.31 -4.05 14.19
C PHE A 53 -10.22 -2.99 14.19
N ALA A 54 -10.08 -2.21 13.10
CA ALA A 54 -9.09 -1.15 13.00
C ALA A 54 -9.34 -0.05 14.05
N GLN A 55 -10.58 0.36 14.27
CA GLN A 55 -10.95 1.33 15.32
C GLN A 55 -10.56 0.85 16.73
N LYS A 56 -10.68 -0.43 17.02
CA LYS A 56 -10.31 -1.02 18.30
C LYS A 56 -8.78 -1.04 18.52
N HIS A 57 -7.99 -1.12 17.43
CA HIS A 57 -6.55 -1.28 17.49
C HIS A 57 -5.77 -0.03 17.02
N GLN A 58 -6.46 1.08 16.75
CA GLN A 58 -5.84 2.32 16.29
C GLN A 58 -4.94 2.93 17.37
N GLY A 59 -3.94 3.68 16.90
CA GLY A 59 -3.05 4.47 17.73
C GLY A 59 -3.18 5.98 17.48
N ASP A 60 -2.27 6.77 18.05
CA ASP A 60 -2.15 8.20 17.77
C ASP A 60 -1.66 8.44 16.33
N ILE A 61 -0.83 7.50 15.82
CA ILE A 61 -0.40 7.44 14.43
C ILE A 61 -0.86 6.10 13.84
N ASN A 62 -1.56 6.17 12.72
CA ASN A 62 -2.14 5.02 12.02
C ASN A 62 -1.60 4.98 10.60
N HIS A 63 -0.71 4.04 10.32
CA HIS A 63 -0.11 3.86 9.01
C HIS A 63 -0.85 2.73 8.26
N ILE A 64 -1.54 3.07 7.20
CA ILE A 64 -2.20 2.12 6.30
C ILE A 64 -1.22 1.77 5.20
N PHE A 65 -0.71 0.54 5.24
CA PHE A 65 0.40 0.11 4.39
C PHE A 65 -0.03 -0.68 3.16
N SER A 66 -1.28 -1.15 3.14
CA SER A 66 -1.86 -1.89 2.01
C SER A 66 -2.97 -1.07 1.35
N PRO A 67 -2.86 -0.72 0.06
CA PRO A 67 -3.85 0.10 -0.66
C PRO A 67 -5.27 -0.47 -0.64
N GLU A 68 -5.40 -1.80 -0.63
CA GLU A 68 -6.69 -2.49 -0.66
C GLU A 68 -7.56 -2.21 0.57
N ILE A 69 -6.95 -1.74 1.66
CA ILE A 69 -7.64 -1.39 2.91
C ILE A 69 -7.68 0.11 3.17
N ALA A 70 -7.35 0.94 2.16
CA ALA A 70 -7.30 2.41 2.30
C ALA A 70 -8.61 3.00 2.87
N TYR A 71 -9.76 2.38 2.61
CA TYR A 71 -11.07 2.80 3.09
C TYR A 71 -11.15 2.90 4.63
N ILE A 72 -10.33 2.15 5.39
CA ILE A 72 -10.35 2.24 6.86
C ILE A 72 -9.91 3.63 7.35
N SER A 73 -9.11 4.38 6.56
CA SER A 73 -8.66 5.73 6.89
C SER A 73 -9.79 6.68 7.24
N LEU A 74 -10.96 6.48 6.63
CA LEU A 74 -12.15 7.31 6.84
C LEU A 74 -12.74 7.17 8.23
N PHE A 75 -12.38 6.13 8.96
CA PHE A 75 -12.98 5.74 10.25
C PHE A 75 -11.97 5.73 11.40
N LEU A 76 -10.70 6.00 11.13
CA LEU A 76 -9.66 6.08 12.15
C LEU A 76 -9.54 7.50 12.70
N LYS A 77 -9.18 7.57 13.98
CA LYS A 77 -8.85 8.82 14.67
C LYS A 77 -7.33 9.04 14.60
N GLY A 78 -6.90 10.26 14.98
CA GLY A 78 -5.46 10.57 15.02
C GLY A 78 -4.84 10.85 13.64
N ASN A 79 -3.54 10.69 13.56
CA ASN A 79 -2.79 10.99 12.33
C ASN A 79 -2.76 9.75 11.43
N VAL A 80 -3.39 9.83 10.27
CA VAL A 80 -3.40 8.75 9.29
C VAL A 80 -2.34 9.00 8.23
N ILE A 81 -1.47 8.01 8.02
CA ILE A 81 -0.50 7.93 6.93
C ILE A 81 -0.96 6.83 5.97
N LEU A 82 -0.93 7.09 4.68
CA LEU A 82 -1.35 6.14 3.65
C LEU A 82 -0.20 5.88 2.68
N THR A 83 0.19 4.61 2.51
CA THR A 83 1.20 4.22 1.52
C THR A 83 0.57 3.64 0.28
N TRP A 84 0.96 4.18 -0.88
CA TRP A 84 0.58 3.67 -2.20
C TRP A 84 1.75 2.92 -2.82
N HIS A 85 1.56 1.62 -3.06
CA HIS A 85 2.49 0.77 -3.81
C HIS A 85 2.21 0.88 -5.32
N ASP A 86 0.94 0.79 -5.69
CA ASP A 86 0.42 1.01 -7.04
C ASP A 86 -1.06 1.44 -6.99
N THR A 87 -1.60 1.84 -8.13
CA THR A 87 -3.02 2.20 -8.28
C THR A 87 -3.77 1.25 -9.24
N GLY A 88 -3.03 0.39 -9.95
CA GLY A 88 -3.55 -0.36 -11.10
C GLY A 88 -4.68 -1.32 -10.75
N THR A 89 -4.56 -2.07 -9.68
CA THR A 89 -5.54 -3.09 -9.29
C THR A 89 -6.87 -2.51 -8.78
N LEU A 90 -6.87 -1.30 -8.23
CA LEU A 90 -8.07 -0.68 -7.67
C LEU A 90 -9.05 -0.20 -8.73
N LEU A 91 -8.56 0.15 -9.92
CA LEU A 91 -9.38 0.71 -11.01
C LEU A 91 -9.84 -0.34 -12.01
N GLN A 92 -9.37 -1.59 -11.88
CA GLN A 92 -9.78 -2.70 -12.75
C GLN A 92 -11.16 -3.23 -12.35
N SER A 93 -12.19 -2.83 -13.06
CA SER A 93 -13.55 -3.38 -12.92
C SER A 93 -14.30 -3.22 -14.23
N SER A 94 -15.02 -4.27 -14.64
CA SER A 94 -15.86 -4.26 -15.84
C SER A 94 -17.09 -3.35 -15.74
N SER A 95 -17.58 -3.08 -14.51
CA SER A 95 -18.75 -2.24 -14.26
C SER A 95 -18.34 -0.80 -13.94
N PHE A 96 -18.89 0.16 -14.69
CA PHE A 96 -18.67 1.59 -14.49
C PHE A 96 -19.03 2.05 -13.07
N LEU A 97 -20.19 1.62 -12.55
CA LEU A 97 -20.63 1.98 -11.20
C LEU A 97 -19.71 1.43 -10.11
N LYS A 98 -19.27 0.17 -10.23
CA LYS A 98 -18.31 -0.42 -9.28
C LYS A 98 -16.97 0.31 -9.32
N ARG A 99 -16.49 0.67 -10.52
CA ARG A 99 -15.26 1.45 -10.69
C ARG A 99 -15.38 2.83 -10.07
N PHE A 100 -16.52 3.50 -10.24
CA PHE A 100 -16.80 4.81 -9.65
C PHE A 100 -16.78 4.73 -8.11
N ILE A 101 -17.50 3.79 -7.51
CA ILE A 101 -17.54 3.58 -6.05
C ILE A 101 -16.14 3.26 -5.51
N ARG A 102 -15.41 2.35 -6.15
CA ARG A 102 -14.03 2.03 -5.76
C ARG A 102 -13.12 3.25 -5.82
N LYS A 103 -13.14 4.00 -6.92
CA LYS A 103 -12.34 5.22 -7.08
C LYS A 103 -12.58 6.20 -5.93
N TRP A 104 -13.83 6.40 -5.52
CA TRP A 104 -14.16 7.31 -4.42
C TRP A 104 -13.78 6.75 -3.05
N PHE A 105 -14.23 5.55 -2.72
CA PHE A 105 -14.07 4.99 -1.37
C PHE A 105 -12.67 4.46 -1.07
N TRP A 106 -11.94 3.98 -2.08
CA TRP A 106 -10.61 3.41 -1.87
C TRP A 106 -9.47 4.34 -2.26
N LEU A 107 -9.74 5.41 -3.01
CA LEU A 107 -8.69 6.29 -3.50
C LEU A 107 -8.94 7.76 -3.11
N ILE A 108 -10.00 8.39 -3.63
CA ILE A 108 -10.20 9.84 -3.50
C ILE A 108 -10.42 10.24 -2.03
N LEU A 109 -11.40 9.66 -1.37
CA LEU A 109 -11.70 9.97 0.03
C LEU A 109 -10.53 9.63 0.96
N PRO A 110 -9.93 8.42 0.93
CA PRO A 110 -8.74 8.10 1.73
C PRO A 110 -7.61 9.11 1.58
N ASN A 111 -7.29 9.52 0.35
CA ASN A 111 -6.27 10.53 0.10
C ASN A 111 -6.59 11.89 0.74
N HIS A 112 -7.85 12.30 0.73
CA HIS A 112 -8.25 13.56 1.39
C HIS A 112 -8.14 13.47 2.91
N PHE A 113 -8.56 12.35 3.50
CA PHE A 113 -8.55 12.15 4.95
C PHE A 113 -7.15 11.88 5.51
N ALA A 114 -6.27 11.25 4.74
CA ALA A 114 -4.89 11.03 5.17
C ALA A 114 -4.20 12.36 5.46
N LYS A 115 -3.47 12.42 6.58
CA LYS A 115 -2.63 13.57 6.92
C LYS A 115 -1.37 13.61 6.06
N HIS A 116 -0.84 12.42 5.72
CA HIS A 116 0.32 12.27 4.87
C HIS A 116 0.15 11.06 3.94
N ILE A 117 0.71 11.16 2.74
CA ILE A 117 0.67 10.11 1.72
C ILE A 117 2.11 9.80 1.33
N THR A 118 2.48 8.53 1.36
CA THR A 118 3.75 8.05 0.82
C THR A 118 3.51 7.24 -0.46
N CYS A 119 4.35 7.42 -1.45
CA CYS A 119 4.34 6.65 -2.70
C CYS A 119 5.70 5.98 -2.88
N ILE A 120 5.73 4.73 -3.30
CA ILE A 120 6.99 4.01 -3.46
C ILE A 120 7.77 4.39 -4.74
N SER A 121 7.14 5.16 -5.63
CA SER A 121 7.78 5.61 -6.89
C SER A 121 7.25 6.98 -7.33
N GLN A 122 8.03 7.65 -8.17
CA GLN A 122 7.59 8.88 -8.83
C GLN A 122 6.37 8.65 -9.73
N TYR A 123 6.30 7.47 -10.38
CA TYR A 123 5.16 7.09 -11.22
C TYR A 123 3.87 7.07 -10.40
N THR A 124 3.84 6.32 -9.30
CA THR A 124 2.68 6.24 -8.40
C THR A 124 2.30 7.62 -7.84
N ALA A 125 3.31 8.43 -7.46
CA ALA A 125 3.04 9.78 -6.97
C ALA A 125 2.37 10.67 -8.04
N ASN A 126 2.79 10.56 -9.30
CA ASN A 126 2.19 11.31 -10.40
C ASN A 126 0.74 10.86 -10.68
N GLU A 127 0.46 9.55 -10.66
CA GLU A 127 -0.90 9.03 -10.78
C GLU A 127 -1.81 9.56 -9.66
N ILE A 128 -1.38 9.51 -8.40
CA ILE A 128 -2.15 10.04 -7.27
C ILE A 128 -2.39 11.55 -7.42
N LYS A 129 -1.39 12.32 -7.85
CA LYS A 129 -1.54 13.76 -8.12
C LYS A 129 -2.54 14.06 -9.23
N GLN A 130 -2.57 13.24 -10.28
CA GLN A 130 -3.55 13.37 -11.38
C GLN A 130 -4.98 13.06 -10.92
N ILE A 131 -5.15 12.00 -10.12
CA ILE A 131 -6.47 11.57 -9.65
C ILE A 131 -7.00 12.49 -8.53
N THR A 132 -6.11 12.94 -7.64
CA THR A 132 -6.43 13.79 -6.48
C THR A 132 -5.50 15.02 -6.40
N PRO A 133 -5.63 16.02 -7.29
CA PRO A 133 -4.71 17.16 -7.35
C PRO A 133 -4.59 17.97 -6.05
N ARG A 134 -5.67 17.99 -5.25
CA ARG A 134 -5.72 18.76 -3.99
C ARG A 134 -4.78 18.23 -2.90
N VAL A 135 -4.29 17.00 -3.02
CA VAL A 135 -3.43 16.39 -2.01
C VAL A 135 -1.93 16.44 -2.36
N LYS A 136 -1.55 17.13 -3.43
CA LYS A 136 -0.15 17.19 -3.91
C LYS A 136 0.88 17.56 -2.84
N ASN A 137 0.50 18.44 -1.92
CA ASN A 137 1.38 18.91 -0.83
C ASN A 137 1.52 17.92 0.33
N LYS A 138 0.73 16.83 0.34
CA LYS A 138 0.80 15.78 1.35
C LYS A 138 1.60 14.56 0.89
N ILE A 139 2.09 14.54 -0.35
CA ILE A 139 2.73 13.38 -0.96
C ILE A 139 4.23 13.47 -0.82
N SER A 140 4.83 12.41 -0.28
CA SER A 140 6.27 12.15 -0.30
C SER A 140 6.57 10.84 -1.03
N ILE A 141 7.74 10.80 -1.69
CA ILE A 141 8.21 9.58 -2.32
C ILE A 141 9.18 8.91 -1.35
N VAL A 142 8.87 7.66 -1.01
CA VAL A 142 9.70 6.82 -0.16
C VAL A 142 9.91 5.50 -0.90
N TYR A 143 11.07 5.35 -1.51
CA TYR A 143 11.41 4.13 -2.23
C TYR A 143 11.51 2.94 -1.27
N ASN A 144 11.08 1.78 -1.75
CA ASN A 144 11.29 0.55 -0.99
C ASN A 144 12.77 0.34 -0.76
N PRO A 145 13.20 -0.08 0.45
CA PRO A 145 14.59 -0.40 0.69
C PRO A 145 15.03 -1.55 -0.22
N TYR A 146 16.24 -1.48 -0.68
CA TYR A 146 16.88 -2.59 -1.37
C TYR A 146 16.99 -3.77 -0.41
N ASN A 147 16.55 -4.95 -0.84
CA ASN A 147 16.73 -6.17 -0.06
C ASN A 147 18.16 -6.67 -0.29
N GLU A 148 19.04 -6.47 0.68
CA GLU A 148 20.45 -6.89 0.63
C GLU A 148 20.63 -8.41 0.45
N VAL A 149 19.58 -9.19 0.73
CA VAL A 149 19.58 -10.65 0.53
C VAL A 149 19.43 -11.05 -0.94
N ILE A 150 18.92 -10.15 -1.79
CA ILE A 150 18.84 -10.40 -3.23
C ILE A 150 20.20 -10.07 -3.86
N HIS A 151 21.11 -11.02 -3.82
CA HIS A 151 22.32 -10.95 -4.61
C HIS A 151 21.99 -11.22 -6.08
N PHE A 152 22.05 -10.18 -6.92
CA PHE A 152 21.96 -10.37 -8.36
C PHE A 152 23.25 -11.04 -8.84
N HIS A 153 23.16 -12.28 -9.30
CA HIS A 153 24.26 -13.03 -9.93
C HIS A 153 24.14 -12.95 -11.45
N PRO A 154 24.75 -11.97 -12.12
CA PRO A 154 24.59 -11.77 -13.57
C PRO A 154 24.98 -12.97 -14.42
N LYS A 155 25.93 -13.78 -13.94
CA LYS A 155 26.39 -14.98 -14.64
C LYS A 155 25.35 -16.13 -14.61
N GLU A 156 24.65 -16.31 -13.49
CA GLU A 156 23.61 -17.33 -13.34
C GLU A 156 22.35 -16.93 -14.08
N PHE A 157 21.94 -15.67 -13.96
CA PHE A 157 20.82 -15.13 -14.69
C PHE A 157 20.96 -15.27 -16.21
N ARG A 158 22.19 -15.07 -16.74
CA ARG A 158 22.50 -15.25 -18.17
C ARG A 158 22.36 -16.71 -18.61
N LYS A 159 22.71 -17.69 -17.76
CA LYS A 159 22.60 -19.12 -18.06
C LYS A 159 21.14 -19.59 -18.10
N GLU A 160 20.33 -19.11 -17.16
CA GLU A 160 18.94 -19.56 -17.00
C GLU A 160 17.95 -18.83 -17.92
N ASN A 161 18.28 -17.61 -18.37
CA ASN A 161 17.37 -16.77 -19.13
C ASN A 161 18.03 -16.11 -20.37
N PRO A 162 18.57 -16.88 -21.31
CA PRO A 162 19.29 -16.33 -22.47
C PRO A 162 18.40 -15.45 -23.39
N HIS A 163 17.09 -15.71 -23.42
CA HIS A 163 16.13 -14.99 -24.28
C HIS A 163 15.72 -13.62 -23.75
N ILE A 164 15.78 -13.41 -22.44
CA ILE A 164 15.38 -12.13 -21.83
C ILE A 164 16.40 -11.03 -22.12
N LEU A 165 17.67 -11.37 -22.23
CA LEU A 165 18.74 -10.41 -22.55
C LEU A 165 18.67 -9.87 -23.98
N GLN A 166 18.22 -10.68 -24.95
CA GLN A 166 18.06 -10.21 -26.33
C GLN A 166 16.93 -9.18 -26.46
N SER A 167 15.83 -9.33 -25.69
CA SER A 167 14.74 -8.35 -25.70
C SER A 167 15.10 -7.01 -25.02
N ILE A 168 15.99 -7.01 -24.02
CA ILE A 168 16.42 -5.77 -23.35
C ILE A 168 17.40 -4.96 -24.23
N LEU A 169 18.24 -5.61 -25.01
CA LEU A 169 19.20 -4.96 -25.90
C LEU A 169 18.58 -4.36 -27.17
N HIS A 170 17.34 -4.71 -27.50
CA HIS A 170 16.59 -4.11 -28.61
C HIS A 170 15.81 -2.82 -28.25
N TYR A 171 15.80 -2.41 -26.98
CA TYR A 171 15.14 -1.19 -26.50
C TYR A 171 16.12 -0.09 -26.02
N SER A 172 17.39 -0.24 -26.29
CA SER A 172 18.41 0.82 -26.01
C SER A 172 18.83 1.56 -27.29
#